data_7826b9910ed30edb94fa9097eb481568
#
_entry.id   7826b9910ed30edb94fa9097eb481568
#
_cell.length_a   1.000
_cell.length_b   1.000
_cell.length_c   1.000
_cell.angle_alpha   90.00
_cell.angle_beta   90.00
_cell.angle_gamma   90.00
#
_symmetry.space_group_name_H-M   'P 1'
#
loop_
_entity.id
_entity.type
_entity.pdbx_description
1 polymer ?
#
loop_
_entity_poly.entity_id
_entity_poly.type
_entity_poly.pdbx_seq_one_letter_code
_entity_poly.pdbx_strand_id
1 'polypeptide(L)'
;MMNLELLCRATEFSGDKRFYDIAISHADKTMENHFRPDYSCYHVVNYDTISGHALQKCTWQGYSDESVWSRGQSWALYGYTMMYRETKQPRYLEQAKHIASFLLNHPKMPQDKIPYWDFDDPKVPDALRDASAAAIYGSRANNGVV
;
A
#
# COMPACT_ATOMS: atom_id res chain seq x y z
N MET A 1 6.07 1.40 -3.36
CA MET A 1 4.87 1.26 -4.23
C MET A 1 4.50 2.55 -4.95
N MET A 2 4.27 3.66 -4.25
CA MET A 2 3.78 4.91 -4.85
C MET A 2 4.68 5.49 -5.98
N ASN A 3 5.98 5.24 -5.97
CA ASN A 3 6.92 5.76 -6.97
C ASN A 3 7.05 4.88 -8.23
N LEU A 4 6.35 3.75 -8.32
CA LEU A 4 6.45 2.86 -9.48
C LEU A 4 5.86 3.47 -10.75
N GLU A 5 4.95 4.44 -10.62
CA GLU A 5 4.42 5.21 -11.75
C GLU A 5 5.54 5.93 -12.52
N LEU A 6 6.54 6.45 -11.81
CA LEU A 6 7.72 7.07 -12.45
C LEU A 6 8.46 6.08 -13.35
N LEU A 7 8.61 4.82 -12.92
CA LEU A 7 9.27 3.78 -13.72
C LEU A 7 8.43 3.42 -14.95
N CYS A 8 7.10 3.34 -14.83
CA CYS A 8 6.22 3.13 -15.97
C CYS A 8 6.34 4.28 -16.98
N ARG A 9 6.33 5.53 -16.52
CA ARG A 9 6.54 6.70 -17.38
C ARG A 9 7.93 6.76 -17.99
N ALA A 10 8.96 6.38 -17.23
CA ALA A 10 10.32 6.29 -17.78
C ALA A 10 10.40 5.28 -18.94
N THR A 11 9.69 4.14 -18.83
CA THR A 11 9.58 3.17 -19.92
C THR A 11 8.90 3.77 -21.16
N GLU A 12 7.79 4.48 -20.98
CA GLU A 12 7.08 5.13 -22.09
C GLU A 12 7.97 6.15 -22.83
N PHE A 13 8.67 7.00 -22.08
CA PHE A 13 9.49 8.07 -22.67
C PHE A 13 10.79 7.57 -23.29
N SER A 14 11.41 6.55 -22.71
CA SER A 14 12.73 6.06 -23.16
C SER A 14 12.65 4.84 -24.09
N GLY A 15 11.55 4.10 -24.07
CA GLY A 15 11.43 2.78 -24.71
C GLY A 15 12.20 1.67 -23.98
N ASP A 16 12.87 1.98 -22.85
CA ASP A 16 13.68 1.03 -22.09
C ASP A 16 12.83 0.21 -21.15
N LYS A 17 12.62 -1.06 -21.48
CA LYS A 17 11.81 -2.00 -20.68
C LYS A 17 12.38 -2.31 -19.30
N ARG A 18 13.65 -2.05 -19.03
CA ARG A 18 14.26 -2.31 -17.72
C ARG A 18 13.51 -1.61 -16.59
N PHE A 19 13.02 -0.38 -16.84
CA PHE A 19 12.23 0.34 -15.83
C PHE A 19 10.91 -0.35 -15.52
N TYR A 20 10.22 -0.87 -16.53
CA TYR A 20 8.99 -1.64 -16.37
C TYR A 20 9.25 -2.93 -15.59
N ASP A 21 10.30 -3.68 -15.94
CA ASP A 21 10.64 -4.94 -15.28
C ASP A 21 10.99 -4.72 -13.80
N ILE A 22 11.67 -3.62 -13.48
CA ILE A 22 11.94 -3.20 -12.09
C ILE A 22 10.61 -2.90 -11.37
N ALA A 23 9.68 -2.17 -12.00
CA ALA A 23 8.39 -1.85 -11.40
C ALA A 23 7.58 -3.11 -11.07
N ILE A 24 7.53 -4.08 -12.00
CA ILE A 24 6.88 -5.38 -11.80
C ILE A 24 7.52 -6.14 -10.64
N SER A 25 8.85 -6.32 -10.69
CA SER A 25 9.59 -7.04 -9.65
C SER A 25 9.38 -6.42 -8.27
N HIS A 26 9.41 -5.09 -8.17
CA HIS A 26 9.15 -4.40 -6.91
C HIS A 26 7.71 -4.60 -6.42
N ALA A 27 6.72 -4.49 -7.30
CA ALA A 27 5.32 -4.70 -6.94
C ALA A 27 5.07 -6.12 -6.44
N ASP A 28 5.63 -7.13 -7.13
CA ASP A 28 5.48 -8.54 -6.75
C ASP A 28 6.18 -8.84 -5.41
N LYS A 29 7.40 -8.35 -5.20
CA LYS A 29 8.11 -8.49 -3.92
C LYS A 29 7.40 -7.78 -2.78
N THR A 30 6.79 -6.63 -3.03
CA THR A 30 5.97 -5.94 -2.03
C THR A 30 4.72 -6.76 -1.69
N MET A 31 4.04 -7.33 -2.70
CA MET A 31 2.87 -8.19 -2.49
C MET A 31 3.20 -9.41 -1.63
N GLU A 32 4.33 -10.05 -1.91
CA GLU A 32 4.79 -11.24 -1.20
C GLU A 32 5.15 -10.96 0.26
N ASN A 33 5.82 -9.84 0.55
CA ASN A 33 6.52 -9.66 1.83
C ASN A 33 5.90 -8.60 2.75
N HIS A 34 5.17 -7.60 2.22
CA HIS A 34 4.66 -6.50 3.03
C HIS A 34 3.26 -6.74 3.60
N PHE A 35 2.53 -7.74 3.12
CA PHE A 35 1.14 -7.96 3.56
C PHE A 35 1.03 -9.11 4.54
N ARG A 36 0.13 -8.93 5.52
CA ARG A 36 -0.33 -9.99 6.41
C ARG A 36 -1.50 -10.73 5.76
N PRO A 37 -1.92 -11.88 6.30
CA PRO A 37 -3.05 -12.66 5.74
C PRO A 37 -4.37 -11.89 5.65
N ASP A 38 -4.56 -10.85 6.48
CA ASP A 38 -5.73 -9.97 6.47
C ASP A 38 -5.60 -8.79 5.51
N TYR A 39 -4.52 -8.71 4.74
CA TYR A 39 -4.17 -7.61 3.82
C TYR A 39 -3.79 -6.29 4.50
N SER A 40 -3.59 -6.27 5.81
CA SER A 40 -2.85 -5.17 6.43
C SER A 40 -1.38 -5.21 6.02
N CYS A 41 -0.72 -4.06 5.96
CA CYS A 41 0.66 -4.02 5.51
C CYS A 41 1.63 -3.57 6.61
N TYR A 42 2.81 -4.18 6.60
CA TYR A 42 3.98 -3.67 7.30
C TYR A 42 4.47 -2.38 6.64
N HIS A 43 4.96 -1.45 7.44
CA HIS A 43 5.46 -0.18 6.91
C HIS A 43 6.76 -0.37 6.14
N VAL A 44 7.74 -1.04 6.73
CA VAL A 44 9.07 -1.26 6.16
C VAL A 44 9.42 -2.74 6.19
N VAL A 45 9.98 -3.23 5.08
CA VAL A 45 10.60 -4.55 5.00
C VAL A 45 12.03 -4.36 4.51
N ASN A 46 12.98 -4.79 5.33
CA ASN A 46 14.39 -4.82 4.99
C ASN A 46 14.74 -6.14 4.32
N TYR A 47 15.49 -6.08 3.24
CA TYR A 47 15.88 -7.25 2.46
C TYR A 47 17.39 -7.47 2.52
N ASP A 48 17.78 -8.74 2.52
CA ASP A 48 19.15 -9.11 2.27
C ASP A 48 19.53 -8.76 0.83
N THR A 49 20.63 -8.03 0.67
CA THR A 49 21.06 -7.50 -0.64
C THR A 49 21.64 -8.58 -1.58
N ILE A 50 21.98 -9.74 -1.05
CA ILE A 50 22.55 -10.86 -1.81
C ILE A 50 21.48 -11.86 -2.18
N SER A 51 20.70 -12.34 -1.18
CA SER A 51 19.69 -13.38 -1.37
C SER A 51 18.32 -12.82 -1.78
N GLY A 52 18.03 -11.54 -1.48
CA GLY A 52 16.73 -10.91 -1.69
C GLY A 52 15.65 -11.36 -0.71
N HIS A 53 15.99 -12.12 0.34
CA HIS A 53 15.05 -12.52 1.38
C HIS A 53 14.72 -11.37 2.33
N ALA A 54 13.47 -11.33 2.80
CA ALA A 54 13.07 -10.39 3.84
C ALA A 54 13.75 -10.74 5.16
N LEU A 55 14.48 -9.79 5.74
CA LEU A 55 15.21 -9.95 7.00
C LEU A 55 14.43 -9.43 8.20
N GLN A 56 13.74 -8.31 8.02
CA GLN A 56 13.06 -7.62 9.12
C GLN A 56 11.83 -6.90 8.59
N LYS A 57 10.78 -6.90 9.39
CA LYS A 57 9.57 -6.11 9.19
C LYS A 57 9.45 -5.15 10.36
N CYS A 58 9.35 -3.84 10.07
CA CYS A 58 9.34 -2.82 11.13
C CYS A 58 8.57 -1.57 10.69
N THR A 59 8.43 -0.63 11.63
CA THR A 59 7.84 0.68 11.36
C THR A 59 8.82 1.82 11.60
N TRP A 60 8.58 2.96 10.92
CA TRP A 60 9.24 4.25 11.17
C TRP A 60 8.23 5.33 11.52
N GLN A 61 7.00 5.22 11.03
CA GLN A 61 5.96 6.23 11.21
C GLN A 61 4.71 5.66 11.89
N GLY A 62 4.57 4.34 12.00
CA GLY A 62 3.48 3.68 12.70
C GLY A 62 3.72 3.62 14.21
N TYR A 63 2.69 3.23 14.94
CA TYR A 63 2.72 3.08 16.39
C TYR A 63 3.69 2.00 16.86
N SER A 64 3.70 0.85 16.17
CA SER A 64 4.60 -0.28 16.44
C SER A 64 4.88 -1.09 15.18
N ASP A 65 5.84 -2.02 15.22
CA ASP A 65 6.20 -2.86 14.08
C ASP A 65 5.03 -3.71 13.57
N GLU A 66 4.14 -4.11 14.47
CA GLU A 66 2.95 -4.91 14.13
C GLU A 66 1.70 -4.08 13.91
N SER A 67 1.73 -2.76 14.15
CA SER A 67 0.56 -1.91 13.99
C SER A 67 0.22 -1.62 12.52
N VAL A 68 -0.97 -1.09 12.30
CA VAL A 68 -1.46 -0.72 10.98
C VAL A 68 -1.45 0.79 10.82
N TRP A 69 -0.35 1.32 10.31
CA TRP A 69 -0.22 2.73 9.96
C TRP A 69 -1.08 3.05 8.72
N SER A 70 -2.14 3.84 8.92
CA SER A 70 -3.21 4.01 7.93
C SER A 70 -2.76 4.65 6.62
N ARG A 71 -1.77 5.57 6.66
CA ARG A 71 -1.24 6.20 5.44
C ARG A 71 -0.43 5.22 4.60
N GLY A 72 0.32 4.31 5.23
CA GLY A 72 1.00 3.23 4.54
C GLY A 72 0.03 2.31 3.81
N GLN A 73 -1.07 1.95 4.49
CA GLN A 73 -2.15 1.15 3.91
C GLN A 73 -2.80 1.87 2.72
N SER A 74 -3.04 3.19 2.83
CA SER A 74 -3.60 3.99 1.75
C SER A 74 -2.66 4.08 0.54
N TRP A 75 -1.35 4.22 0.77
CA TRP A 75 -0.35 4.18 -0.29
C TRP A 75 -0.24 2.82 -0.98
N ALA A 76 -0.48 1.73 -0.24
CA ALA A 76 -0.55 0.40 -0.83
C ALA A 76 -1.73 0.29 -1.81
N LEU A 77 -2.92 0.76 -1.41
CA LEU A 77 -4.09 0.80 -2.30
C LEU A 77 -3.81 1.64 -3.56
N TYR A 78 -3.25 2.83 -3.38
CA TYR A 78 -2.84 3.69 -4.51
C TYR A 78 -1.92 2.93 -5.46
N GLY A 79 -0.85 2.33 -4.92
CA GLY A 79 0.19 1.68 -5.70
C GLY A 79 -0.33 0.50 -6.52
N TYR A 80 -1.16 -0.38 -5.94
CA TYR A 80 -1.70 -1.52 -6.68
C TYR A 80 -2.79 -1.13 -7.68
N THR A 81 -3.60 -0.11 -7.38
CA THR A 81 -4.54 0.46 -8.37
C THR A 81 -3.77 1.03 -9.58
N MET A 82 -2.69 1.76 -9.32
CA MET A 82 -1.82 2.30 -10.36
C MET A 82 -1.13 1.19 -11.16
N MET A 83 -0.57 0.17 -10.49
CA MET A 83 0.05 -0.96 -11.18
C MET A 83 -0.96 -1.70 -12.07
N TYR A 84 -2.20 -1.89 -11.63
CA TYR A 84 -3.25 -2.42 -12.51
C TYR A 84 -3.54 -1.50 -13.69
N ARG A 85 -3.62 -0.21 -13.48
CA ARG A 85 -3.86 0.77 -14.57
C ARG A 85 -2.79 0.68 -15.65
N GLU A 86 -1.52 0.59 -15.26
CA GLU A 86 -0.38 0.57 -16.18
C GLU A 86 -0.15 -0.80 -16.84
N THR A 87 -0.43 -1.89 -16.13
CA THR A 87 -0.05 -3.24 -16.58
C THR A 87 -1.21 -4.10 -17.05
N LYS A 88 -2.45 -3.77 -16.65
CA LYS A 88 -3.67 -4.56 -16.82
C LYS A 88 -3.59 -6.00 -16.24
N GLN A 89 -2.63 -6.25 -15.36
CA GLN A 89 -2.48 -7.56 -14.73
C GLN A 89 -3.51 -7.78 -13.62
N PRO A 90 -4.39 -8.79 -13.70
CA PRO A 90 -5.51 -8.98 -12.77
C PRO A 90 -5.08 -9.10 -11.30
N ARG A 91 -3.89 -9.69 -11.03
CA ARG A 91 -3.38 -9.86 -9.66
C ARG A 91 -3.24 -8.53 -8.90
N TYR A 92 -2.90 -7.44 -9.58
CA TYR A 92 -2.80 -6.12 -8.93
C TYR A 92 -4.17 -5.53 -8.64
N LEU A 93 -5.17 -5.81 -9.47
CA LEU A 93 -6.56 -5.44 -9.19
C LEU A 93 -7.10 -6.18 -7.97
N GLU A 94 -6.89 -7.49 -7.92
CA GLU A 94 -7.33 -8.30 -6.78
C GLU A 94 -6.64 -7.85 -5.47
N GLN A 95 -5.33 -7.59 -5.52
CA GLN A 95 -4.62 -7.03 -4.37
C GLN A 95 -5.21 -5.68 -3.92
N ALA A 96 -5.49 -4.79 -4.87
CA ALA A 96 -6.10 -3.49 -4.56
C ALA A 96 -7.49 -3.65 -3.92
N LYS A 97 -8.33 -4.57 -4.42
CA LYS A 97 -9.66 -4.86 -3.85
C LYS A 97 -9.56 -5.39 -2.41
N HIS A 98 -8.63 -6.29 -2.14
CA HIS A 98 -8.42 -6.81 -0.78
C HIS A 98 -7.97 -5.71 0.19
N ILE A 99 -7.04 -4.84 -0.23
CA ILE A 99 -6.60 -3.71 0.57
C ILE A 99 -7.75 -2.72 0.83
N ALA A 100 -8.55 -2.43 -0.20
CA ALA A 100 -9.71 -1.56 -0.06
C ALA A 100 -10.75 -2.16 0.89
N SER A 101 -11.04 -3.45 0.76
CA SER A 101 -11.95 -4.18 1.66
C SER A 101 -11.46 -4.12 3.11
N PHE A 102 -10.15 -4.34 3.34
CA PHE A 102 -9.56 -4.19 4.67
C PHE A 102 -9.80 -2.79 5.24
N LEU A 103 -9.46 -1.74 4.49
CA LEU A 103 -9.60 -0.36 4.94
C LEU A 103 -11.05 0.00 5.26
N LEU A 104 -11.97 -0.27 4.33
CA LEU A 104 -13.37 0.16 4.42
C LEU A 104 -14.15 -0.58 5.50
N ASN A 105 -13.79 -1.83 5.77
CA ASN A 105 -14.46 -2.71 6.74
C ASN A 105 -13.69 -2.85 8.06
N HIS A 106 -12.58 -2.11 8.24
CA HIS A 106 -11.81 -2.18 9.48
C HIS A 106 -12.67 -1.78 10.67
N PRO A 107 -12.74 -2.58 11.76
CA PRO A 107 -13.65 -2.34 12.88
C PRO A 107 -13.41 -0.99 13.59
N LYS A 108 -12.20 -0.47 13.52
CA LYS A 108 -11.84 0.85 14.07
C LYS A 108 -11.94 1.98 13.04
N MET A 109 -12.45 1.73 11.82
CA MET A 109 -12.64 2.78 10.83
C MET A 109 -13.79 3.69 11.26
N PRO A 110 -13.55 5.01 11.43
CA PRO A 110 -14.62 5.93 11.80
C PRO A 110 -15.71 6.04 10.74
N GLN A 111 -16.91 6.43 11.15
CA GLN A 111 -18.07 6.52 10.27
C GLN A 111 -17.86 7.49 9.11
N ASP A 112 -17.16 8.60 9.34
CA ASP A 112 -16.82 9.61 8.33
C ASP A 112 -15.69 9.17 7.37
N LYS A 113 -15.16 7.96 7.56
CA LYS A 113 -14.10 7.38 6.73
C LYS A 113 -12.78 8.18 6.71
N ILE A 114 -12.54 9.03 7.70
CA ILE A 114 -11.22 9.61 7.93
C ILE A 114 -10.52 8.72 8.97
N PRO A 115 -9.50 7.93 8.62
CA PRO A 115 -8.91 6.96 9.54
C PRO A 115 -8.12 7.63 10.66
N TYR A 116 -7.91 6.91 11.75
CA TYR A 116 -6.88 7.27 12.71
C TYR A 116 -5.50 7.15 12.04
N TRP A 117 -4.51 7.88 12.54
CA TRP A 117 -3.15 7.84 11.98
C TRP A 117 -2.54 6.43 12.01
N ASP A 118 -2.91 5.67 13.05
CA ASP A 118 -2.63 4.24 13.20
C ASP A 118 -3.85 3.58 13.85
N PHE A 119 -4.30 2.47 13.32
CA PHE A 119 -5.47 1.76 13.84
C PHE A 119 -5.22 1.11 15.20
N ASP A 120 -3.96 0.93 15.58
CA ASP A 120 -3.57 0.28 16.83
C ASP A 120 -3.06 1.28 17.88
N ASP A 121 -3.19 2.60 17.64
CA ASP A 121 -2.95 3.60 18.66
C ASP A 121 -3.86 3.32 19.88
N PRO A 122 -3.27 3.17 21.10
CA PRO A 122 -4.03 2.89 22.32
C PRO A 122 -5.03 4.00 22.69
N LYS A 123 -4.89 5.18 22.10
CA LYS A 123 -5.82 6.31 22.30
C LYS A 123 -7.08 6.24 21.43
N VAL A 124 -7.22 5.26 20.54
CA VAL A 124 -8.46 5.08 19.77
C VAL A 124 -9.62 4.85 20.75
N PRO A 125 -10.75 5.61 20.68
CA PRO A 125 -11.20 6.50 19.59
C PRO A 125 -10.74 7.97 19.67
N ASP A 126 -9.96 8.37 20.63
CA ASP A 126 -9.49 9.75 20.83
C ASP A 126 -8.12 10.05 20.17
N ALA A 127 -7.64 9.10 19.36
CA ALA A 127 -6.40 9.24 18.61
C ALA A 127 -6.52 10.26 17.46
N LEU A 128 -5.38 10.79 17.02
CA LEU A 128 -5.31 11.71 15.88
C LEU A 128 -5.82 11.05 14.61
N ARG A 129 -6.45 11.86 13.75
CA ARG A 129 -6.99 11.44 12.46
C ARG A 129 -6.00 11.77 11.33
N ASP A 130 -5.90 10.93 10.31
CA ASP A 130 -5.03 11.14 9.15
C ASP A 130 -5.85 11.52 7.92
N ALA A 131 -6.05 12.84 7.71
CA ALA A 131 -6.74 13.36 6.54
C ALA A 131 -5.97 13.08 5.23
N SER A 132 -4.62 12.97 5.29
CA SER A 132 -3.81 12.58 4.14
C SER A 132 -4.11 11.14 3.70
N ALA A 133 -4.19 10.21 4.65
CA ALA A 133 -4.60 8.83 4.36
C ALA A 133 -5.99 8.79 3.70
N ALA A 134 -6.96 9.54 4.24
CA ALA A 134 -8.30 9.64 3.67
C ALA A 134 -8.29 10.17 2.23
N ALA A 135 -7.52 11.23 1.96
CA ALA A 135 -7.41 11.81 0.61
C ALA A 135 -6.79 10.82 -0.40
N ILE A 136 -5.77 10.07 0.03
CA ILE A 136 -5.07 9.10 -0.82
C ILE A 136 -6.02 7.96 -1.24
N TYR A 137 -6.67 7.29 -0.30
CA TYR A 137 -7.55 6.18 -0.67
C TYR A 137 -8.85 6.65 -1.31
N GLY A 138 -9.42 7.78 -0.88
CA GLY A 138 -10.64 8.35 -1.44
C GLY A 138 -10.49 8.73 -2.91
N SER A 139 -9.31 9.19 -3.32
CA SER A 139 -9.01 9.46 -4.74
C SER A 139 -9.05 8.21 -5.61
N ARG A 140 -9.00 6.99 -5.04
CA ARG A 140 -8.96 5.72 -5.77
C ARG A 140 -10.26 4.93 -5.66
N ALA A 141 -11.03 5.10 -4.58
CA ALA A 141 -12.36 4.51 -4.47
C ALA A 141 -13.29 4.99 -5.61
N ASN A 142 -13.13 6.24 -6.06
CA ASN A 142 -13.93 6.82 -7.14
C ASN A 142 -13.54 6.40 -8.56
N ASN A 143 -12.46 5.63 -8.77
CA ASN A 143 -12.00 5.22 -10.10
C ASN A 143 -12.50 3.83 -10.54
N GLY A 144 -13.59 3.34 -9.94
CA GLY A 144 -14.23 2.07 -10.36
C GLY A 144 -13.43 0.80 -10.00
N VAL A 145 -12.50 0.89 -9.06
CA VAL A 145 -11.72 -0.25 -8.57
C VAL A 145 -12.37 -0.87 -7.33
N VAL A 146 -13.25 -0.11 -6.65
CA VAL A 146 -13.99 -0.54 -5.45
C VAL A 146 -15.45 -0.21 -5.63
#